data_96b370c153f237f7c8a81a292b606893
#
_entry.id   96b370c153f237f7c8a81a292b606893
#
_cell.length_a   1.000
_cell.length_b   1.000
_cell.length_c   1.000
_cell.angle_alpha   90.00
_cell.angle_beta   90.00
_cell.angle_gamma   90.00
#
_symmetry.space_group_name_H-M   'P 1'
#
loop_
_entity.id
_entity.type
_entity.pdbx_description
1 polymer ?
#
loop_
_entity_poly.entity_id
_entity_poly.type
_entity_poly.pdbx_seq_one_letter_code
_entity_poly.pdbx_strand_id
1 'polypeptide(L)'
;VKLTIYHTNDIHSHLHEYARIQAYLQTHRPALQHPSLYIDIGDHVDLSAPVTEATLGKKNIALLNEAQCDIATIGNNEGMTISHEALNTLYDDAHFKVICTNVLDEHGQLPNHIATSYIQNIEGTRILFVAATAPFTPFYRALDWIVTDPLEAIKDEIQSRQGQYDVLIVMSHVGVFFDEQLCQEIPDIDVIFGSHTHHYFEHGEINNGVLMAAAGKYGHYLGEVTLTIEQHQVIAKEAMLHPLDTLPTVETHFDEEGKALLNEPVIHHPVHLENKTDVITQTTYLLAESVFEFTNADCAIINAGLIVQGIQADQVTEYDIHRMLPHPINLVRVKVTGTELKNVIIKSQKQEYLHEHAQGLGFRGDIFGGYILYNLGFIESEARYFINGEDIDDEQYYTLGTVDMYTFGRYFPMLKGLPTEYLMPEFLRDIFKEKLLNY
;
A
#
# COMPACT_ATOMS: atom_id res chain seq x y z
N VAL A 1 15.15 29.82 -16.26
CA VAL A 1 15.64 28.65 -15.51
C VAL A 1 15.09 27.41 -16.18
N LYS A 2 15.95 26.42 -16.38
CA LYS A 2 15.53 25.05 -16.70
C LYS A 2 15.61 24.22 -15.41
N LEU A 3 14.55 23.49 -15.07
CA LEU A 3 14.51 22.60 -13.90
C LEU A 3 14.09 21.20 -14.34
N THR A 4 14.89 20.19 -14.03
CA THR A 4 14.50 18.80 -14.22
C THR A 4 14.04 18.19 -12.88
N ILE A 5 12.88 17.57 -12.87
CA ILE A 5 12.33 16.84 -11.72
C ILE A 5 12.21 15.37 -12.10
N TYR A 6 13.03 14.54 -11.48
CA TYR A 6 12.88 13.08 -11.53
C TYR A 6 11.85 12.65 -10.50
N HIS A 7 11.05 11.64 -10.82
CA HIS A 7 10.05 11.15 -9.88
C HIS A 7 9.86 9.63 -9.93
N THR A 8 9.56 9.08 -8.76
CA THR A 8 9.11 7.71 -8.58
C THR A 8 7.80 7.70 -7.81
N ASN A 9 7.02 6.65 -8.00
CA ASN A 9 5.80 6.38 -7.24
C ASN A 9 5.55 4.88 -7.19
N ASP A 10 4.84 4.44 -6.12
CA ASP A 10 4.39 3.05 -6.00
C ASP A 10 5.54 2.03 -6.19
N ILE A 11 6.69 2.28 -5.58
CA ILE A 11 7.84 1.36 -5.61
C ILE A 11 7.50 0.05 -4.91
N HIS A 12 6.66 0.09 -3.86
CA HIS A 12 6.21 -1.09 -3.13
C HIS A 12 7.35 -2.05 -2.77
N SER A 13 8.47 -1.51 -2.28
CA SER A 13 9.66 -2.27 -1.88
C SER A 13 10.23 -3.23 -2.95
N HIS A 14 10.01 -2.91 -4.24
CA HIS A 14 10.75 -3.53 -5.34
C HIS A 14 12.17 -2.95 -5.38
N LEU A 15 12.95 -3.32 -4.37
CA LEU A 15 14.25 -2.67 -4.08
C LEU A 15 15.33 -3.00 -5.11
N HIS A 16 15.23 -4.15 -5.78
CA HIS A 16 16.15 -4.52 -6.86
C HIS A 16 15.99 -3.59 -8.07
N GLU A 17 14.74 -3.29 -8.44
CA GLU A 17 14.39 -2.34 -9.48
C GLU A 17 14.76 -0.91 -9.07
N TYR A 18 14.46 -0.56 -7.83
CA TYR A 18 14.79 0.76 -7.29
C TYR A 18 16.31 1.03 -7.26
N ALA A 19 17.14 0.03 -6.97
CA ALA A 19 18.59 0.19 -7.00
C ALA A 19 19.12 0.61 -8.38
N ARG A 20 18.47 0.18 -9.47
CA ARG A 20 18.80 0.61 -10.84
C ARG A 20 18.44 2.08 -11.07
N ILE A 21 17.28 2.51 -10.55
CA ILE A 21 16.87 3.93 -10.56
C ILE A 21 17.87 4.77 -9.77
N GLN A 22 18.25 4.33 -8.57
CA GLN A 22 19.24 5.00 -7.72
C GLN A 22 20.57 5.19 -8.45
N ALA A 23 21.09 4.14 -9.09
CA ALA A 23 22.34 4.19 -9.84
C ALA A 23 22.26 5.18 -11.02
N TYR A 24 21.13 5.23 -11.72
CA TYR A 24 20.88 6.21 -12.77
C TYR A 24 20.91 7.64 -12.22
N LEU A 25 20.16 7.91 -11.15
CA LEU A 25 20.09 9.25 -10.52
C LEU A 25 21.44 9.73 -10.03
N GLN A 26 22.23 8.86 -9.38
CA GLN A 26 23.57 9.17 -8.89
C GLN A 26 24.54 9.57 -10.00
N THR A 27 24.35 9.03 -11.20
CA THR A 27 25.22 9.32 -12.36
C THR A 27 24.73 10.51 -13.18
N HIS A 28 23.42 10.61 -13.41
CA HIS A 28 22.86 11.57 -14.38
C HIS A 28 22.57 12.93 -13.76
N ARG A 29 22.06 13.00 -12.52
CA ARG A 29 21.79 14.29 -11.86
C ARG A 29 23.03 15.19 -11.77
N PRO A 30 24.21 14.70 -11.31
CA PRO A 30 25.40 15.54 -11.23
C PRO A 30 25.94 16.00 -12.60
N ALA A 31 25.57 15.30 -13.68
CA ALA A 31 26.00 15.66 -15.05
C ALA A 31 25.15 16.78 -15.67
N LEU A 32 23.99 17.10 -15.10
CA LEU A 32 23.13 18.20 -15.59
C LEU A 32 23.80 19.55 -15.38
N GLN A 33 23.62 20.45 -16.34
CA GLN A 33 24.14 21.83 -16.28
C GLN A 33 23.10 22.83 -15.73
N HIS A 34 22.03 22.33 -15.14
CA HIS A 34 20.93 23.10 -14.55
C HIS A 34 20.40 22.37 -13.30
N PRO A 35 19.63 23.05 -12.45
CA PRO A 35 19.06 22.45 -11.25
C PRO A 35 18.22 21.21 -11.52
N SER A 36 18.27 20.24 -10.62
CA SER A 36 17.40 19.08 -10.65
C SER A 36 16.92 18.72 -9.23
N LEU A 37 15.72 18.14 -9.18
CA LEU A 37 15.15 17.54 -7.98
C LEU A 37 14.84 16.06 -8.25
N TYR A 38 14.86 15.25 -7.19
CA TYR A 38 14.28 13.90 -7.19
C TYR A 38 13.20 13.84 -6.11
N ILE A 39 11.99 13.44 -6.50
CA ILE A 39 10.83 13.35 -5.62
C ILE A 39 10.23 11.94 -5.65
N ASP A 40 9.67 11.50 -4.50
CA ASP A 40 8.94 10.23 -4.40
C ASP A 40 7.49 10.48 -3.98
N ILE A 41 6.54 9.87 -4.71
CA ILE A 41 5.11 10.15 -4.57
C ILE A 41 4.40 9.13 -3.67
N GLY A 42 5.15 8.46 -2.79
CA GLY A 42 4.60 7.54 -1.79
C GLY A 42 4.41 6.11 -2.27
N ASP A 43 3.98 5.25 -1.36
CA ASP A 43 3.96 3.79 -1.50
C ASP A 43 5.34 3.24 -1.91
N HIS A 44 6.39 3.86 -1.36
CA HIS A 44 7.74 3.33 -1.47
C HIS A 44 7.93 2.11 -0.57
N VAL A 45 7.31 2.13 0.62
CA VAL A 45 7.31 1.06 1.61
C VAL A 45 6.25 0.01 1.28
N ASP A 46 6.63 -1.27 1.33
CA ASP A 46 5.70 -2.40 1.30
C ASP A 46 6.27 -3.54 2.15
N LEU A 47 5.53 -3.91 3.19
CA LEU A 47 5.95 -4.95 4.15
C LEU A 47 5.87 -6.38 3.57
N SER A 48 5.58 -6.53 2.29
CA SER A 48 5.74 -7.80 1.57
C SER A 48 7.19 -8.17 1.26
N ALA A 49 8.11 -7.19 1.33
CA ALA A 49 9.54 -7.45 1.21
C ALA A 49 10.17 -7.74 2.58
N PRO A 50 10.91 -8.85 2.75
CA PRO A 50 11.46 -9.25 4.06
C PRO A 50 12.33 -8.19 4.74
N VAL A 51 13.18 -7.49 4.00
CA VAL A 51 14.04 -6.45 4.56
C VAL A 51 13.23 -5.22 5.01
N THR A 52 12.17 -4.89 4.30
CA THR A 52 11.27 -3.78 4.67
C THR A 52 10.47 -4.13 5.92
N GLU A 53 9.94 -5.36 5.99
CA GLU A 53 9.28 -5.89 7.19
C GLU A 53 10.20 -5.81 8.41
N ALA A 54 11.40 -6.39 8.31
CA ALA A 54 12.37 -6.44 9.41
C ALA A 54 12.78 -5.06 9.94
N THR A 55 12.72 -4.03 9.09
CA THR A 55 13.14 -2.67 9.42
C THR A 55 11.95 -1.70 9.57
N LEU A 56 10.72 -2.18 9.45
CA LEU A 56 9.50 -1.37 9.43
C LEU A 56 9.60 -0.18 8.47
N GLY A 57 10.17 -0.42 7.26
CA GLY A 57 10.33 0.59 6.22
C GLY A 57 11.59 1.47 6.33
N LYS A 58 12.36 1.42 7.42
CA LYS A 58 13.56 2.28 7.58
C LYS A 58 14.63 2.01 6.53
N LYS A 59 14.72 0.78 6.02
CA LYS A 59 15.59 0.47 4.88
C LYS A 59 15.23 1.28 3.63
N ASN A 60 13.94 1.45 3.37
CA ASN A 60 13.45 2.23 2.25
C ASN A 60 13.86 3.71 2.38
N ILE A 61 13.78 4.26 3.60
CA ILE A 61 14.21 5.63 3.88
C ILE A 61 15.72 5.81 3.67
N ALA A 62 16.52 4.83 4.11
CA ALA A 62 17.96 4.84 3.85
C ALA A 62 18.27 4.83 2.35
N LEU A 63 17.57 4.04 1.54
CA LEU A 63 17.74 4.00 0.09
C LEU A 63 17.29 5.32 -0.59
N LEU A 64 16.23 5.97 -0.12
CA LEU A 64 15.84 7.31 -0.58
C LEU A 64 16.94 8.36 -0.25
N ASN A 65 17.54 8.27 0.94
CA ASN A 65 18.69 9.12 1.31
C ASN A 65 19.88 8.91 0.36
N GLU A 66 20.23 7.65 0.09
CA GLU A 66 21.33 7.30 -0.83
C GLU A 66 21.06 7.77 -2.27
N ALA A 67 19.80 7.75 -2.72
CA ALA A 67 19.37 8.31 -4.01
C ALA A 67 19.33 9.84 -4.02
N GLN A 68 19.63 10.48 -2.88
CA GLN A 68 19.53 11.94 -2.71
C GLN A 68 18.12 12.46 -3.06
N CYS A 69 17.09 11.81 -2.52
CA CYS A 69 15.74 12.32 -2.59
C CYS A 69 15.68 13.72 -1.98
N ASP A 70 14.92 14.62 -2.60
CA ASP A 70 14.74 15.99 -2.12
C ASP A 70 13.42 16.13 -1.35
N ILE A 71 12.34 15.56 -1.88
CA ILE A 71 11.00 15.66 -1.29
C ILE A 71 10.28 14.32 -1.49
N ALA A 72 9.60 13.84 -0.47
CA ALA A 72 8.72 12.68 -0.57
C ALA A 72 7.33 13.01 0.02
N THR A 73 6.32 12.26 -0.40
CA THR A 73 5.05 12.19 0.33
C THR A 73 4.83 10.78 0.85
N ILE A 74 3.86 10.61 1.73
CA ILE A 74 3.38 9.30 2.13
C ILE A 74 2.29 8.82 1.18
N GLY A 75 2.31 7.55 0.85
CA GLY A 75 1.17 6.86 0.25
C GLY A 75 0.30 6.19 1.33
N ASN A 76 -0.66 5.40 0.89
CA ASN A 76 -1.49 4.63 1.82
C ASN A 76 -0.70 3.50 2.50
N ASN A 77 0.32 2.94 1.89
CA ASN A 77 1.13 1.92 2.54
C ASN A 77 1.85 2.48 3.78
N GLU A 78 2.52 3.62 3.66
CA GLU A 78 3.14 4.26 4.83
C GLU A 78 2.09 4.66 5.88
N GLY A 79 0.92 5.13 5.45
CA GLY A 79 -0.10 5.65 6.36
C GLY A 79 -0.92 4.57 7.07
N MET A 80 -1.11 3.39 6.49
CA MET A 80 -2.08 2.42 7.01
C MET A 80 -1.60 0.97 7.09
N THR A 81 -0.33 0.66 6.76
CA THR A 81 0.21 -0.71 6.90
C THR A 81 1.21 -0.86 8.04
N ILE A 82 1.64 0.24 8.63
CA ILE A 82 2.49 0.24 9.83
C ILE A 82 1.74 0.88 10.99
N SER A 83 2.15 0.58 12.22
CA SER A 83 1.51 1.14 13.41
C SER A 83 1.65 2.66 13.50
N HIS A 84 0.82 3.29 14.32
CA HIS A 84 0.92 4.73 14.63
C HIS A 84 2.32 5.13 15.06
N GLU A 85 2.93 4.37 15.96
CA GLU A 85 4.29 4.61 16.46
C GLU A 85 5.33 4.42 15.35
N ALA A 86 5.18 3.39 14.51
CA ALA A 86 6.10 3.13 13.41
C ALA A 86 6.09 4.26 12.37
N LEU A 87 4.92 4.83 12.03
CA LEU A 87 4.85 5.99 11.14
C LEU A 87 5.52 7.22 11.77
N ASN A 88 5.32 7.45 13.08
CA ASN A 88 5.94 8.57 13.80
C ASN A 88 7.48 8.48 13.87
N THR A 89 8.05 7.29 13.67
CA THR A 89 9.52 7.08 13.69
C THR A 89 10.12 6.73 12.33
N LEU A 90 9.29 6.54 11.32
CA LEU A 90 9.73 6.11 9.98
C LEU A 90 10.76 7.07 9.38
N TYR A 91 10.54 8.37 9.53
CA TYR A 91 11.33 9.43 8.90
C TYR A 91 12.37 10.08 9.83
N ASP A 92 12.69 9.46 11.00
CA ASP A 92 13.67 10.01 11.94
C ASP A 92 15.03 10.30 11.29
N ASP A 93 15.47 9.41 10.39
CA ASP A 93 16.75 9.49 9.69
C ASP A 93 16.63 10.03 8.25
N ALA A 94 15.49 10.58 7.85
CA ALA A 94 15.31 11.14 6.51
C ALA A 94 16.14 12.41 6.30
N HIS A 95 16.89 12.48 5.22
CA HIS A 95 17.65 13.66 4.80
C HIS A 95 16.89 14.55 3.81
N PHE A 96 15.66 14.21 3.50
CA PHE A 96 14.75 14.89 2.57
C PHE A 96 13.52 15.42 3.31
N LYS A 97 12.74 16.27 2.65
CA LYS A 97 11.48 16.76 3.18
C LYS A 97 10.36 15.76 2.95
N VAL A 98 9.53 15.54 3.95
CA VAL A 98 8.31 14.73 3.81
C VAL A 98 7.11 15.62 3.98
N ILE A 99 6.15 15.54 3.04
CA ILE A 99 4.95 16.38 3.06
C ILE A 99 3.69 15.55 2.88
N CYS A 100 2.63 15.90 3.60
CA CYS A 100 1.27 15.39 3.42
C CYS A 100 0.29 16.29 4.18
N THR A 101 -0.77 16.74 3.53
CA THR A 101 -1.71 17.70 4.13
C THR A 101 -2.84 17.07 4.92
N ASN A 102 -3.20 15.79 4.62
CA ASN A 102 -4.49 15.24 5.02
C ASN A 102 -4.44 14.06 6.00
N VAL A 103 -3.28 13.80 6.65
CA VAL A 103 -3.18 12.79 7.72
C VAL A 103 -2.81 13.49 9.03
N LEU A 104 -3.66 13.34 10.03
CA LEU A 104 -3.56 14.01 11.33
C LEU A 104 -3.81 13.02 12.47
N ASP A 105 -3.30 13.29 13.65
CA ASP A 105 -3.68 12.61 14.87
C ASP A 105 -5.01 13.16 15.45
N GLU A 106 -5.47 12.63 16.58
CA GLU A 106 -6.67 13.09 17.29
C GLU A 106 -6.60 14.53 17.79
N HIS A 107 -5.38 15.09 17.88
CA HIS A 107 -5.13 16.48 18.29
C HIS A 107 -4.97 17.42 17.08
N GLY A 108 -5.13 16.92 15.86
CA GLY A 108 -4.95 17.67 14.62
C GLY A 108 -3.48 17.93 14.26
N GLN A 109 -2.54 17.14 14.79
CA GLN A 109 -1.13 17.23 14.47
C GLN A 109 -0.73 16.23 13.40
N LEU A 110 0.19 16.62 12.54
CA LEU A 110 0.78 15.75 11.53
C LEU A 110 1.66 14.67 12.20
N PRO A 111 1.86 13.52 11.55
CA PRO A 111 2.90 12.58 11.97
C PRO A 111 4.26 13.27 12.04
N ASN A 112 5.14 12.77 12.91
CA ASN A 112 6.47 13.37 13.11
C ASN A 112 7.24 13.46 11.78
N HIS A 113 8.02 14.54 11.63
CA HIS A 113 8.85 14.85 10.46
C HIS A 113 8.08 15.11 9.14
N ILE A 114 6.76 15.15 9.20
CA ILE A 114 5.89 15.47 8.04
C ILE A 114 5.42 16.92 8.16
N ALA A 115 5.48 17.68 7.07
CA ALA A 115 4.92 19.02 6.96
C ALA A 115 3.70 19.04 6.03
N THR A 116 2.85 20.07 6.10
CA THR A 116 1.71 20.22 5.19
C THR A 116 2.15 20.49 3.75
N SER A 117 3.24 21.25 3.59
CA SER A 117 3.78 21.64 2.29
C SER A 117 5.25 22.05 2.43
N TYR A 118 5.91 22.26 1.30
CA TYR A 118 7.29 22.75 1.28
C TYR A 118 7.51 23.73 0.13
N ILE A 119 8.22 24.84 0.40
CA ILE A 119 8.62 25.79 -0.63
C ILE A 119 10.11 25.65 -0.89
N GLN A 120 10.46 25.25 -2.13
CA GLN A 120 11.83 25.17 -2.60
C GLN A 120 12.14 26.41 -3.44
N ASN A 121 13.24 27.09 -3.12
CA ASN A 121 13.74 28.18 -3.98
C ASN A 121 14.75 27.64 -4.97
N ILE A 122 14.48 27.81 -6.26
CA ILE A 122 15.36 27.42 -7.37
C ILE A 122 15.70 28.67 -8.18
N GLU A 123 16.93 29.16 -8.03
CA GLU A 123 17.43 30.36 -8.75
C GLU A 123 16.49 31.58 -8.67
N GLY A 124 15.91 31.79 -7.47
CA GLY A 124 15.01 32.90 -7.19
C GLY A 124 13.54 32.60 -7.44
N THR A 125 13.17 31.50 -8.09
CA THR A 125 11.79 31.06 -8.27
C THR A 125 11.36 30.19 -7.08
N ARG A 126 10.24 30.54 -6.46
CA ARG A 126 9.67 29.84 -5.30
C ARG A 126 8.67 28.79 -5.78
N ILE A 127 8.98 27.54 -5.59
CA ILE A 127 8.14 26.41 -6.00
C ILE A 127 7.47 25.82 -4.76
N LEU A 128 6.14 25.87 -4.70
CA LEU A 128 5.35 25.25 -3.64
C LEU A 128 5.04 23.80 -4.03
N PHE A 129 5.38 22.89 -3.15
CA PHE A 129 4.98 21.49 -3.18
C PHE A 129 3.91 21.24 -2.13
N VAL A 130 2.77 20.68 -2.55
CA VAL A 130 1.66 20.26 -1.69
C VAL A 130 1.37 18.79 -1.98
N ALA A 131 1.02 18.00 -0.98
CA ALA A 131 0.77 16.58 -1.15
C ALA A 131 -0.42 16.08 -0.34
N ALA A 132 -1.11 15.05 -0.84
CA ALA A 132 -2.15 14.34 -0.12
C ALA A 132 -2.15 12.85 -0.46
N THR A 133 -2.67 12.02 0.44
CA THR A 133 -2.80 10.58 0.28
C THR A 133 -4.26 10.14 0.24
N ALA A 134 -4.51 8.93 -0.28
CA ALA A 134 -5.84 8.35 -0.43
C ALA A 134 -6.54 8.17 0.93
N PRO A 135 -7.82 8.59 1.06
CA PRO A 135 -8.50 8.68 2.36
C PRO A 135 -9.19 7.37 2.76
N PHE A 136 -8.45 6.30 3.02
CA PHE A 136 -8.97 5.03 3.53
C PHE A 136 -9.35 5.14 5.02
N THR A 137 -10.37 5.94 5.32
CA THR A 137 -10.79 6.33 6.68
C THR A 137 -10.86 5.20 7.71
N PRO A 138 -11.45 4.01 7.42
CA PRO A 138 -11.53 2.94 8.42
C PRO A 138 -10.16 2.42 8.86
N PHE A 139 -9.21 2.32 7.93
CA PHE A 139 -7.85 1.84 8.21
C PHE A 139 -7.07 2.88 9.03
N TYR A 140 -7.07 4.13 8.60
CA TYR A 140 -6.41 5.21 9.33
C TYR A 140 -6.96 5.33 10.75
N ARG A 141 -8.28 5.27 10.93
CA ARG A 141 -8.92 5.33 12.25
C ARG A 141 -8.52 4.17 13.14
N ALA A 142 -8.37 2.95 12.60
CA ALA A 142 -7.93 1.78 13.34
C ALA A 142 -6.47 1.89 13.83
N LEU A 143 -5.69 2.80 13.25
CA LEU A 143 -4.32 3.14 13.63
C LEU A 143 -4.22 4.49 14.39
N ASP A 144 -5.33 5.00 14.91
CA ASP A 144 -5.41 6.28 15.62
C ASP A 144 -4.99 7.52 14.78
N TRP A 145 -5.20 7.43 13.46
CA TRP A 145 -5.05 8.55 12.53
C TRP A 145 -6.40 9.03 12.01
N ILE A 146 -6.48 10.31 11.69
CA ILE A 146 -7.60 10.95 10.98
C ILE A 146 -7.10 11.32 9.59
N VAL A 147 -7.69 10.73 8.56
CA VAL A 147 -7.46 11.14 7.18
C VAL A 147 -8.62 12.02 6.73
N THR A 148 -8.31 13.24 6.27
CA THR A 148 -9.33 14.20 5.82
C THR A 148 -9.51 14.15 4.31
N ASP A 149 -10.52 14.87 3.79
CA ASP A 149 -10.74 15.00 2.35
C ASP A 149 -9.51 15.61 1.67
N PRO A 150 -8.89 14.92 0.70
CA PRO A 150 -7.65 15.40 0.09
C PRO A 150 -7.83 16.67 -0.75
N LEU A 151 -9.00 16.87 -1.38
CA LEU A 151 -9.26 18.07 -2.19
C LEU A 151 -9.32 19.32 -1.32
N GLU A 152 -10.10 19.25 -0.23
CA GLU A 152 -10.24 20.37 0.70
C GLU A 152 -8.90 20.66 1.41
N ALA A 153 -8.17 19.62 1.84
CA ALA A 153 -6.88 19.80 2.47
C ALA A 153 -5.84 20.47 1.54
N ILE A 154 -5.81 20.08 0.25
CA ILE A 154 -4.93 20.72 -0.74
C ILE A 154 -5.35 22.16 -0.98
N LYS A 155 -6.65 22.45 -1.15
CA LYS A 155 -7.16 23.82 -1.34
C LYS A 155 -6.81 24.74 -0.17
N ASP A 156 -7.04 24.26 1.04
CA ASP A 156 -6.75 25.02 2.27
C ASP A 156 -5.27 25.33 2.39
N GLU A 157 -4.40 24.35 2.10
CA GLU A 157 -2.95 24.57 2.16
C GLU A 157 -2.48 25.56 1.09
N ILE A 158 -2.94 25.44 -0.16
CA ILE A 158 -2.63 26.39 -1.25
C ILE A 158 -3.09 27.81 -0.85
N GLN A 159 -4.30 27.94 -0.31
CA GLN A 159 -4.84 29.22 0.13
C GLN A 159 -3.97 29.82 1.25
N SER A 160 -3.50 29.01 2.19
CA SER A 160 -2.65 29.45 3.31
C SER A 160 -1.29 29.98 2.84
N ARG A 161 -0.83 29.50 1.65
CA ARG A 161 0.46 29.87 1.04
C ARG A 161 0.35 30.96 -0.04
N GLN A 162 -0.83 31.51 -0.24
CA GLN A 162 -1.06 32.52 -1.29
C GLN A 162 -0.06 33.67 -1.21
N GLY A 163 0.56 34.02 -2.36
CA GLY A 163 1.59 35.06 -2.47
C GLY A 163 3.00 34.66 -2.00
N GLN A 164 3.17 33.44 -1.49
CA GLN A 164 4.47 32.93 -1.04
C GLN A 164 5.20 32.10 -2.11
N TYR A 165 4.56 31.76 -3.22
CA TYR A 165 5.11 30.93 -4.29
C TYR A 165 4.84 31.54 -5.68
N ASP A 166 5.57 31.04 -6.64
CA ASP A 166 5.51 31.43 -8.06
C ASP A 166 5.06 30.25 -8.94
N VAL A 167 5.40 29.01 -8.56
CA VAL A 167 5.06 27.75 -9.26
C VAL A 167 4.42 26.82 -8.25
N LEU A 168 3.36 26.12 -8.69
CA LEU A 168 2.60 25.18 -7.85
C LEU A 168 2.69 23.76 -8.38
N ILE A 169 3.19 22.85 -7.55
CA ILE A 169 3.31 21.41 -7.83
C ILE A 169 2.53 20.63 -6.80
N VAL A 170 1.70 19.70 -7.24
CA VAL A 170 0.98 18.76 -6.37
C VAL A 170 1.54 17.36 -6.53
N MET A 171 1.87 16.73 -5.40
CA MET A 171 2.27 15.33 -5.28
C MET A 171 1.06 14.54 -4.79
N SER A 172 0.33 13.90 -5.71
CA SER A 172 -0.95 13.25 -5.43
C SER A 172 -0.80 11.74 -5.27
N HIS A 173 -0.98 11.24 -4.04
CA HIS A 173 -1.12 9.80 -3.82
C HIS A 173 -2.60 9.41 -3.62
N VAL A 174 -3.46 9.83 -4.55
CA VAL A 174 -4.92 9.59 -4.44
C VAL A 174 -5.48 8.82 -5.63
N GLY A 175 -4.89 8.98 -6.80
CA GLY A 175 -5.25 8.26 -8.03
C GLY A 175 -5.69 9.16 -9.18
N VAL A 176 -5.67 8.60 -10.39
CA VAL A 176 -5.81 9.34 -11.64
C VAL A 176 -7.12 10.13 -11.76
N PHE A 177 -8.24 9.59 -11.29
CA PHE A 177 -9.52 10.32 -11.35
C PHE A 177 -9.55 11.54 -10.42
N PHE A 178 -8.86 11.46 -9.30
CA PHE A 178 -8.68 12.60 -8.42
C PHE A 178 -7.73 13.64 -9.05
N ASP A 179 -6.68 13.22 -9.72
CA ASP A 179 -5.76 14.10 -10.43
C ASP A 179 -6.47 14.87 -11.55
N GLU A 180 -7.36 14.19 -12.30
CA GLU A 180 -8.23 14.84 -13.29
C GLU A 180 -9.18 15.85 -12.64
N GLN A 181 -9.74 15.54 -11.47
CA GLN A 181 -10.56 16.46 -10.69
C GLN A 181 -9.77 17.71 -10.26
N LEU A 182 -8.54 17.54 -9.77
CA LEU A 182 -7.66 18.65 -9.38
C LEU A 182 -7.42 19.61 -10.56
N CYS A 183 -7.20 19.08 -11.79
CA CYS A 183 -7.03 19.89 -12.97
C CYS A 183 -8.23 20.80 -13.28
N GLN A 184 -9.44 20.38 -12.89
CA GLN A 184 -10.66 21.17 -13.07
C GLN A 184 -10.89 22.17 -11.92
N GLU A 185 -10.64 21.71 -10.69
CA GLU A 185 -10.92 22.46 -9.48
C GLU A 185 -9.85 23.52 -9.15
N ILE A 186 -8.59 23.28 -9.54
CA ILE A 186 -7.44 24.13 -9.24
C ILE A 186 -6.58 24.29 -10.52
N PRO A 187 -7.05 25.06 -11.52
CA PRO A 187 -6.34 25.21 -12.79
C PRO A 187 -5.00 25.95 -12.70
N ASP A 188 -4.70 26.57 -11.56
CA ASP A 188 -3.43 27.25 -11.30
C ASP A 188 -2.28 26.27 -10.96
N ILE A 189 -2.55 24.98 -10.85
CA ILE A 189 -1.50 23.97 -10.70
C ILE A 189 -0.67 23.89 -11.98
N ASP A 190 0.66 23.93 -11.84
CA ASP A 190 1.57 23.73 -12.97
C ASP A 190 1.76 22.27 -13.31
N VAL A 191 2.01 21.42 -12.29
CA VAL A 191 2.27 19.98 -12.46
C VAL A 191 1.60 19.19 -11.35
N ILE A 192 0.97 18.07 -11.71
CA ILE A 192 0.54 17.02 -10.80
C ILE A 192 1.42 15.80 -11.04
N PHE A 193 2.11 15.32 -10.00
CA PHE A 193 2.75 14.02 -9.99
C PHE A 193 1.77 13.04 -9.32
N GLY A 194 1.22 12.11 -10.13
CA GLY A 194 0.18 11.17 -9.72
C GLY A 194 0.74 9.80 -9.34
N SER A 195 -0.06 9.04 -8.57
CA SER A 195 0.28 7.69 -8.09
C SER A 195 -0.98 6.92 -7.63
N HIS A 196 -0.83 5.88 -6.82
CA HIS A 196 -1.86 5.05 -6.20
C HIS A 196 -2.62 4.11 -7.18
N THR A 197 -3.09 4.60 -8.31
CA THR A 197 -3.78 3.78 -9.32
C THR A 197 -2.83 3.12 -10.32
N HIS A 198 -1.50 3.26 -10.10
CA HIS A 198 -0.43 2.64 -10.88
C HIS A 198 -0.46 2.99 -12.38
N HIS A 199 -1.10 4.08 -12.74
CA HIS A 199 -1.10 4.61 -14.10
C HIS A 199 0.26 5.20 -14.48
N TYR A 200 0.50 5.36 -15.77
CA TYR A 200 1.69 6.03 -16.28
C TYR A 200 1.35 6.84 -17.54
N PHE A 201 2.14 7.89 -17.78
CA PHE A 201 2.03 8.72 -18.95
C PHE A 201 3.41 8.83 -19.61
N GLU A 202 3.58 8.23 -20.78
CA GLU A 202 4.88 8.16 -21.46
C GLU A 202 5.50 9.55 -21.71
N HIS A 203 4.66 10.53 -22.04
CA HIS A 203 5.07 11.92 -22.32
C HIS A 203 4.29 12.94 -21.48
N GLY A 204 3.71 12.50 -20.36
CA GLY A 204 2.77 13.31 -19.60
C GLY A 204 1.44 13.51 -20.32
N GLU A 205 0.47 14.05 -19.60
CA GLU A 205 -0.83 14.43 -20.17
C GLU A 205 -1.17 15.86 -19.74
N ILE A 206 -1.57 16.70 -20.67
CA ILE A 206 -2.04 18.05 -20.35
C ILE A 206 -3.54 18.04 -20.22
N ASN A 207 -4.04 18.35 -19.03
CA ASN A 207 -5.46 18.49 -18.74
C ASN A 207 -5.71 19.89 -18.16
N ASN A 208 -6.54 20.68 -18.84
CA ASN A 208 -6.87 22.07 -18.46
C ASN A 208 -5.63 22.96 -18.16
N GLY A 209 -4.53 22.77 -18.94
CA GLY A 209 -3.28 23.51 -18.78
C GLY A 209 -2.33 22.92 -17.71
N VAL A 210 -2.77 21.97 -16.93
CA VAL A 210 -1.97 21.27 -15.91
C VAL A 210 -1.27 20.07 -16.55
N LEU A 211 0.03 19.92 -16.31
CA LEU A 211 0.74 18.69 -16.71
C LEU A 211 0.53 17.61 -15.64
N MET A 212 -0.01 16.46 -16.04
CA MET A 212 -0.09 15.24 -15.24
C MET A 212 1.06 14.31 -15.62
N ALA A 213 1.82 13.83 -14.65
CA ALA A 213 2.93 12.89 -14.81
C ALA A 213 2.81 11.76 -13.78
N ALA A 214 3.03 10.53 -14.21
CA ALA A 214 3.03 9.34 -13.34
C ALA A 214 3.93 8.27 -13.97
N ALA A 215 4.58 7.44 -13.13
CA ALA A 215 5.62 6.48 -13.53
C ALA A 215 5.24 5.01 -13.31
N GLY A 216 3.94 4.69 -13.25
CA GLY A 216 3.47 3.32 -13.09
C GLY A 216 3.67 2.78 -11.69
N LYS A 217 4.36 1.66 -11.55
CA LYS A 217 4.63 0.99 -10.26
C LYS A 217 5.89 0.15 -10.30
N TYR A 218 6.36 -0.28 -9.12
CA TYR A 218 7.41 -1.27 -8.93
C TYR A 218 8.76 -0.89 -9.54
N GLY A 219 8.98 0.41 -9.81
CA GLY A 219 10.20 0.87 -10.47
C GLY A 219 10.29 0.48 -11.95
N HIS A 220 9.16 0.13 -12.60
CA HIS A 220 9.15 -0.15 -14.04
C HIS A 220 9.61 1.04 -14.86
N TYR A 221 9.44 2.25 -14.34
CA TYR A 221 9.87 3.51 -14.96
C TYR A 221 10.46 4.44 -13.91
N LEU A 222 11.42 5.24 -14.34
CA LEU A 222 11.80 6.50 -13.71
C LEU A 222 11.16 7.63 -14.52
N GLY A 223 10.37 8.48 -13.89
CA GLY A 223 9.78 9.64 -14.56
C GLY A 223 10.74 10.83 -14.55
N GLU A 224 10.67 11.65 -15.60
CA GLU A 224 11.40 12.89 -15.73
C GLU A 224 10.46 13.98 -16.27
N VAL A 225 10.36 15.09 -15.56
CA VAL A 225 9.65 16.30 -15.98
C VAL A 225 10.64 17.44 -16.07
N THR A 226 10.67 18.13 -17.19
CA THR A 226 11.48 19.33 -17.39
C THR A 226 10.59 20.56 -17.51
N LEU A 227 10.84 21.55 -16.67
CA LEU A 227 10.16 22.84 -16.67
C LEU A 227 11.11 23.90 -17.19
N THR A 228 10.63 24.74 -18.14
CA THR A 228 11.29 25.98 -18.51
C THR A 228 10.55 27.13 -17.82
N ILE A 229 11.27 27.89 -17.01
CA ILE A 229 10.72 28.97 -16.18
C ILE A 229 11.35 30.30 -16.61
N GLU A 230 10.52 31.27 -16.96
CA GLU A 230 10.92 32.63 -17.29
C GLU A 230 10.09 33.63 -16.45
N GLN A 231 10.74 34.62 -15.88
CA GLN A 231 10.10 35.63 -15.05
C GLN A 231 9.20 35.02 -13.96
N HIS A 232 9.69 33.92 -13.34
CA HIS A 232 8.99 33.15 -12.30
C HIS A 232 7.70 32.42 -12.78
N GLN A 233 7.51 32.28 -14.10
CA GLN A 233 6.36 31.54 -14.66
C GLN A 233 6.84 30.34 -15.51
N VAL A 234 6.13 29.25 -15.41
CA VAL A 234 6.37 28.06 -16.25
C VAL A 234 5.88 28.33 -17.67
N ILE A 235 6.81 28.40 -18.64
CA ILE A 235 6.49 28.67 -20.04
C ILE A 235 6.51 27.42 -20.93
N ALA A 236 7.18 26.35 -20.47
CA ALA A 236 7.15 25.05 -21.15
C ALA A 236 7.25 23.92 -20.14
N LYS A 237 6.58 22.82 -20.45
CA LYS A 237 6.51 21.59 -19.65
C LYS A 237 6.73 20.40 -20.57
N GLU A 238 7.71 19.56 -20.26
CA GLU A 238 8.02 18.34 -21.00
C GLU A 238 8.09 17.18 -20.02
N ALA A 239 7.57 16.01 -20.39
CA ALA A 239 7.65 14.82 -19.55
C ALA A 239 8.07 13.61 -20.38
N MET A 240 8.81 12.70 -19.77
CA MET A 240 9.18 11.43 -20.35
C MET A 240 9.37 10.36 -19.27
N LEU A 241 9.29 9.11 -19.67
CA LEU A 241 9.60 7.95 -18.83
C LEU A 241 10.87 7.28 -19.32
N HIS A 242 11.71 6.86 -18.38
CA HIS A 242 12.87 6.00 -18.63
C HIS A 242 12.47 4.57 -18.23
N PRO A 243 12.25 3.65 -19.17
CA PRO A 243 11.94 2.25 -18.85
C PRO A 243 13.07 1.59 -18.09
N LEU A 244 12.73 0.71 -17.15
CA LEU A 244 13.69 0.02 -16.27
C LEU A 244 14.80 -0.72 -17.05
N ASP A 245 14.47 -1.33 -18.19
CA ASP A 245 15.42 -2.06 -19.04
C ASP A 245 16.50 -1.16 -19.67
N THR A 246 16.26 0.15 -19.73
CA THR A 246 17.23 1.16 -20.19
C THR A 246 18.15 1.67 -19.09
N LEU A 247 17.84 1.36 -17.81
CA LEU A 247 18.62 1.80 -16.66
C LEU A 247 19.78 0.84 -16.36
N PRO A 248 20.81 1.29 -15.62
CA PRO A 248 21.97 0.44 -15.25
C PRO A 248 21.52 -0.85 -14.52
N THR A 249 22.19 -1.95 -14.78
CA THR A 249 22.06 -3.16 -13.97
C THR A 249 22.92 -3.05 -12.73
N VAL A 250 22.37 -3.40 -11.56
CA VAL A 250 23.05 -3.31 -10.26
C VAL A 250 22.91 -4.66 -9.55
N GLU A 251 24.01 -5.14 -8.99
CA GLU A 251 23.98 -6.31 -8.08
C GLU A 251 23.44 -5.85 -6.71
N THR A 252 22.51 -6.62 -6.16
CA THR A 252 21.86 -6.31 -4.89
C THR A 252 21.69 -7.57 -4.03
N HIS A 253 21.60 -7.39 -2.71
CA HIS A 253 21.51 -8.48 -1.73
C HIS A 253 20.36 -8.29 -0.74
N PHE A 254 19.25 -7.67 -1.16
CA PHE A 254 18.13 -7.36 -0.28
C PHE A 254 17.42 -8.60 0.25
N ASP A 255 17.35 -9.68 -0.54
CA ASP A 255 16.72 -10.93 -0.13
C ASP A 255 17.54 -11.63 0.96
N GLU A 256 18.89 -11.67 0.79
CA GLU A 256 19.80 -12.22 1.78
C GLU A 256 19.81 -11.38 3.06
N GLU A 257 19.77 -10.06 2.94
CA GLU A 257 19.67 -9.14 4.08
C GLU A 257 18.36 -9.36 4.84
N GLY A 258 17.24 -9.42 4.15
CA GLY A 258 15.93 -9.67 4.76
C GLY A 258 15.86 -11.02 5.45
N LYS A 259 16.41 -12.07 4.82
CA LYS A 259 16.50 -13.40 5.40
C LYS A 259 17.35 -13.42 6.67
N ALA A 260 18.46 -12.70 6.67
CA ALA A 260 19.35 -12.61 7.85
C ALA A 260 18.68 -11.89 9.02
N LEU A 261 17.91 -10.82 8.73
CA LEU A 261 17.19 -10.03 9.73
C LEU A 261 15.98 -10.77 10.33
N LEU A 262 15.29 -11.59 9.54
CA LEU A 262 14.12 -12.39 9.96
C LEU A 262 14.48 -13.84 10.31
N ASN A 263 15.73 -14.11 10.68
CA ASN A 263 16.21 -15.47 10.97
C ASN A 263 15.89 -15.94 12.41
N GLU A 264 15.04 -15.22 13.14
CA GLU A 264 14.63 -15.64 14.48
C GLU A 264 13.76 -16.90 14.40
N PRO A 265 14.09 -17.97 15.16
CA PRO A 265 13.31 -19.19 15.16
C PRO A 265 11.95 -18.98 15.84
N VAL A 266 10.88 -19.44 15.18
CA VAL A 266 9.52 -19.44 15.70
C VAL A 266 9.13 -20.84 16.17
N ILE A 267 9.45 -21.89 15.39
CA ILE A 267 9.16 -23.30 15.72
C ILE A 267 10.46 -24.08 15.76
N HIS A 268 10.65 -24.88 16.82
CA HIS A 268 11.87 -25.65 17.08
C HIS A 268 11.70 -27.16 16.90
N HIS A 269 10.72 -27.60 16.13
CA HIS A 269 10.47 -29.00 15.81
C HIS A 269 10.05 -29.15 14.34
N PRO A 270 10.20 -30.36 13.75
CA PRO A 270 9.81 -30.58 12.36
C PRO A 270 8.35 -30.26 12.11
N VAL A 271 8.08 -29.53 11.03
CA VAL A 271 6.72 -29.21 10.54
C VAL A 271 6.62 -29.46 9.05
N HIS A 272 5.40 -29.75 8.63
CA HIS A 272 5.01 -29.81 7.22
C HIS A 272 3.71 -29.03 7.03
N LEU A 273 3.83 -27.85 6.42
CA LEU A 273 2.70 -26.94 6.13
C LEU A 273 2.52 -26.87 4.61
N GLU A 274 1.44 -27.45 4.13
CA GLU A 274 1.17 -27.55 2.69
C GLU A 274 0.57 -26.25 2.12
N ASN A 275 0.90 -25.94 0.85
CA ASN A 275 0.20 -24.91 0.07
C ASN A 275 -0.51 -25.59 -1.12
N LYS A 276 -1.81 -25.77 -1.02
CA LYS A 276 -2.67 -26.23 -2.12
C LYS A 276 -3.81 -25.24 -2.26
N THR A 277 -4.05 -24.80 -3.49
CA THR A 277 -5.04 -23.74 -3.76
C THR A 277 -6.41 -24.29 -4.12
N ASP A 278 -6.51 -25.56 -4.49
CA ASP A 278 -7.72 -26.22 -5.00
C ASP A 278 -8.40 -27.18 -3.99
N VAL A 279 -7.75 -27.44 -2.85
CA VAL A 279 -8.26 -28.33 -1.81
C VAL A 279 -8.04 -27.74 -0.41
N ILE A 280 -8.88 -28.11 0.53
CA ILE A 280 -8.70 -27.79 1.95
C ILE A 280 -7.61 -28.70 2.51
N THR A 281 -6.54 -28.10 3.04
CA THR A 281 -5.47 -28.80 3.76
C THR A 281 -5.58 -28.52 5.26
N GLN A 282 -4.84 -29.30 6.05
CA GLN A 282 -4.71 -29.00 7.48
C GLN A 282 -4.14 -27.58 7.70
N THR A 283 -3.21 -27.14 6.86
CA THR A 283 -2.60 -25.81 6.92
C THR A 283 -3.61 -24.69 6.67
N THR A 284 -4.42 -24.81 5.59
CA THR A 284 -5.45 -23.81 5.27
C THR A 284 -6.55 -23.76 6.34
N TYR A 285 -6.91 -24.93 6.91
CA TYR A 285 -7.88 -25.00 8.00
C TYR A 285 -7.33 -24.36 9.28
N LEU A 286 -6.06 -24.61 9.62
CA LEU A 286 -5.37 -23.99 10.76
C LEU A 286 -5.29 -22.45 10.60
N LEU A 287 -5.07 -21.97 9.38
CA LEU A 287 -5.09 -20.54 9.09
C LEU A 287 -6.49 -19.94 9.28
N ALA A 288 -7.54 -20.62 8.80
CA ALA A 288 -8.93 -20.18 9.03
C ALA A 288 -9.31 -20.19 10.53
N GLU A 289 -8.84 -21.19 11.28
CA GLU A 289 -9.01 -21.26 12.73
C GLU A 289 -8.32 -20.07 13.43
N SER A 290 -7.09 -19.71 13.03
CA SER A 290 -6.41 -18.54 13.60
C SER A 290 -7.16 -17.23 13.35
N VAL A 291 -7.76 -17.08 12.18
CA VAL A 291 -8.61 -15.92 11.87
C VAL A 291 -9.86 -15.91 12.76
N PHE A 292 -10.53 -17.05 12.90
CA PHE A 292 -11.69 -17.20 13.76
C PHE A 292 -11.38 -16.81 15.22
N GLU A 293 -10.30 -17.37 15.79
CA GLU A 293 -9.89 -17.11 17.16
C GLU A 293 -9.50 -15.64 17.38
N PHE A 294 -8.66 -15.08 16.50
CA PHE A 294 -8.19 -13.70 16.65
C PHE A 294 -9.32 -12.68 16.51
N THR A 295 -10.21 -12.87 15.53
CA THR A 295 -11.34 -11.94 15.31
C THR A 295 -12.41 -12.08 16.39
N ASN A 296 -12.39 -13.14 17.20
CA ASN A 296 -13.43 -13.47 18.16
C ASN A 296 -14.84 -13.39 17.54
N ALA A 297 -14.96 -13.93 16.32
CA ALA A 297 -16.17 -13.94 15.53
C ALA A 297 -16.97 -15.25 15.72
N ASP A 298 -18.20 -15.31 15.22
CA ASP A 298 -19.03 -16.53 15.29
C ASP A 298 -18.57 -17.57 14.25
N CYS A 299 -17.98 -17.11 13.15
CA CYS A 299 -17.45 -17.96 12.06
C CYS A 299 -16.36 -17.21 11.28
N ALA A 300 -15.67 -17.91 10.39
CA ALA A 300 -14.65 -17.28 9.54
C ALA A 300 -14.68 -17.80 8.10
N ILE A 301 -14.16 -16.98 7.16
CA ILE A 301 -13.92 -17.34 5.77
C ILE A 301 -12.62 -16.72 5.29
N ILE A 302 -11.80 -17.53 4.61
CA ILE A 302 -10.58 -17.11 3.90
C ILE A 302 -10.48 -17.82 2.55
N ASN A 303 -9.41 -17.58 1.81
CA ASN A 303 -9.10 -18.31 0.58
C ASN A 303 -7.73 -19.00 0.65
N ALA A 304 -7.59 -20.11 -0.02
CA ALA A 304 -6.39 -20.96 0.06
C ALA A 304 -5.14 -20.29 -0.53
N GLY A 305 -5.29 -19.43 -1.52
CA GLY A 305 -4.18 -18.71 -2.15
C GLY A 305 -3.48 -17.68 -1.26
N LEU A 306 -4.01 -17.41 -0.07
CA LEU A 306 -3.30 -16.64 0.96
C LEU A 306 -2.02 -17.36 1.41
N ILE A 307 -1.95 -18.69 1.31
CA ILE A 307 -0.73 -19.45 1.53
C ILE A 307 0.03 -19.53 0.20
N VAL A 308 1.03 -18.65 0.02
CA VAL A 308 1.78 -18.54 -1.23
C VAL A 308 2.74 -19.70 -1.42
N GLN A 309 3.39 -20.14 -0.37
CA GLN A 309 4.27 -21.31 -0.37
C GLN A 309 4.13 -22.12 0.92
N GLY A 310 4.38 -23.44 0.82
CA GLY A 310 4.43 -24.33 1.96
C GLY A 310 5.77 -24.24 2.70
N ILE A 311 5.79 -24.82 3.89
CA ILE A 311 6.99 -24.97 4.71
C ILE A 311 7.20 -26.45 5.01
N GLN A 312 8.39 -26.97 4.72
CA GLN A 312 8.87 -28.28 5.19
C GLN A 312 10.26 -28.09 5.78
N ALA A 313 10.36 -28.05 7.09
CA ALA A 313 11.59 -27.73 7.80
C ALA A 313 11.62 -28.35 9.19
N ASP A 314 12.82 -28.57 9.73
CA ASP A 314 13.05 -28.98 11.11
C ASP A 314 12.92 -27.83 12.11
N GLN A 315 13.02 -26.62 11.61
CA GLN A 315 12.89 -25.37 12.34
C GLN A 315 12.30 -24.32 11.42
N VAL A 316 11.35 -23.55 11.88
CA VAL A 316 10.71 -22.47 11.13
C VAL A 316 11.12 -21.11 11.68
N THR A 317 11.55 -20.22 10.80
CA THR A 317 11.93 -18.85 11.15
C THR A 317 10.85 -17.84 10.81
N GLU A 318 10.97 -16.60 11.29
CA GLU A 318 10.09 -15.49 10.88
C GLU A 318 10.13 -15.27 9.36
N TYR A 319 11.30 -15.46 8.74
CA TYR A 319 11.44 -15.40 7.28
C TYR A 319 10.59 -16.43 6.55
N ASP A 320 10.53 -17.66 7.04
CA ASP A 320 9.71 -18.72 6.44
C ASP A 320 8.21 -18.37 6.49
N ILE A 321 7.75 -17.85 7.62
CA ILE A 321 6.36 -17.42 7.80
C ILE A 321 6.06 -16.21 6.91
N HIS A 322 6.96 -15.23 6.85
CA HIS A 322 6.81 -14.08 5.96
C HIS A 322 6.69 -14.52 4.50
N ARG A 323 7.53 -15.45 4.04
CA ARG A 323 7.49 -16.01 2.69
C ARG A 323 6.22 -16.81 2.41
N MET A 324 5.67 -17.45 3.42
CA MET A 324 4.41 -18.20 3.33
C MET A 324 3.20 -17.27 3.20
N LEU A 325 3.18 -16.17 3.93
CA LEU A 325 2.08 -15.19 4.02
C LEU A 325 2.61 -13.76 3.81
N PRO A 326 3.09 -13.40 2.60
CA PRO A 326 3.78 -12.12 2.37
C PRO A 326 2.84 -10.91 2.34
N HIS A 327 1.54 -11.13 2.46
CA HIS A 327 0.51 -10.12 2.26
C HIS A 327 0.48 -9.08 3.39
N PRO A 328 0.50 -7.76 3.09
CA PRO A 328 0.12 -6.73 4.05
C PRO A 328 -1.42 -6.64 4.14
N ILE A 329 -2.04 -7.72 4.66
CA ILE A 329 -3.49 -7.89 4.81
C ILE A 329 -3.80 -8.00 6.30
N ASN A 330 -4.72 -7.16 6.76
CA ASN A 330 -5.23 -7.18 8.13
C ASN A 330 -6.51 -8.01 8.23
N LEU A 331 -6.88 -8.34 9.45
CA LEU A 331 -8.12 -9.05 9.74
C LEU A 331 -9.23 -8.09 10.10
N VAL A 332 -10.45 -8.51 9.80
CA VAL A 332 -11.65 -7.75 10.10
C VAL A 332 -12.71 -8.63 10.73
N ARG A 333 -13.57 -8.02 11.55
CA ARG A 333 -14.81 -8.61 12.05
C ARG A 333 -15.98 -7.83 11.46
N VAL A 334 -16.77 -8.50 10.61
CA VAL A 334 -17.90 -7.89 9.90
C VAL A 334 -19.20 -8.34 10.58
N LYS A 335 -20.09 -7.40 10.87
CA LYS A 335 -21.43 -7.70 11.37
C LYS A 335 -22.35 -7.95 10.19
N VAL A 336 -22.93 -9.15 10.11
CA VAL A 336 -23.78 -9.60 9.01
C VAL A 336 -25.11 -10.13 9.54
N THR A 337 -26.19 -10.01 8.75
CA THR A 337 -27.44 -10.75 8.99
C THR A 337 -27.29 -12.19 8.54
N GLY A 338 -28.17 -13.09 9.01
CA GLY A 338 -28.18 -14.47 8.53
C GLY A 338 -28.38 -14.57 7.03
N THR A 339 -29.21 -13.71 6.45
CA THR A 339 -29.37 -13.62 4.98
C THR A 339 -28.07 -13.29 4.28
N GLU A 340 -27.33 -12.28 4.75
CA GLU A 340 -26.01 -11.91 4.18
C GLU A 340 -25.00 -13.04 4.35
N LEU A 341 -24.99 -13.70 5.51
CA LEU A 341 -24.10 -14.83 5.77
C LEU A 341 -24.39 -16.03 4.85
N LYS A 342 -25.67 -16.36 4.63
CA LYS A 342 -26.05 -17.38 3.63
C LYS A 342 -25.58 -17.00 2.23
N ASN A 343 -25.69 -15.72 1.83
CA ASN A 343 -25.19 -15.24 0.54
C ASN A 343 -23.66 -15.37 0.42
N VAL A 344 -22.92 -15.16 1.51
CA VAL A 344 -21.46 -15.42 1.55
C VAL A 344 -21.18 -16.91 1.28
N ILE A 345 -21.90 -17.82 1.94
CA ILE A 345 -21.75 -19.28 1.71
C ILE A 345 -22.08 -19.63 0.26
N ILE A 346 -23.21 -19.16 -0.27
CA ILE A 346 -23.63 -19.40 -1.66
C ILE A 346 -22.57 -18.90 -2.65
N LYS A 347 -22.04 -17.70 -2.43
CA LYS A 347 -21.00 -17.12 -3.28
C LYS A 347 -19.72 -17.96 -3.22
N SER A 348 -19.33 -18.44 -2.05
CA SER A 348 -18.13 -19.27 -1.89
C SER A 348 -18.20 -20.60 -2.63
N GLN A 349 -19.42 -21.15 -2.86
CA GLN A 349 -19.61 -22.42 -3.59
C GLN A 349 -19.41 -22.30 -5.11
N LYS A 350 -19.54 -21.10 -5.66
CA LYS A 350 -19.44 -20.88 -7.11
C LYS A 350 -18.02 -21.05 -7.63
N GLN A 351 -17.01 -20.97 -6.75
CA GLN A 351 -15.58 -21.12 -7.08
C GLN A 351 -15.12 -20.30 -8.30
N GLU A 352 -15.76 -19.14 -8.52
CA GLU A 352 -15.49 -18.26 -9.67
C GLU A 352 -14.02 -17.83 -9.73
N TYR A 353 -13.37 -17.73 -8.57
CA TYR A 353 -12.00 -17.22 -8.41
C TYR A 353 -10.95 -18.33 -8.21
N LEU A 354 -11.34 -19.62 -8.27
CA LEU A 354 -10.44 -20.74 -7.94
C LEU A 354 -9.10 -20.68 -8.68
N HIS A 355 -9.11 -20.30 -9.95
CA HIS A 355 -7.93 -20.19 -10.80
C HIS A 355 -7.63 -18.76 -11.23
N GLU A 356 -8.25 -17.76 -10.59
CA GLU A 356 -8.01 -16.38 -10.91
C GLU A 356 -6.63 -15.93 -10.42
N HIS A 357 -5.90 -15.25 -11.30
CA HIS A 357 -4.70 -14.50 -10.92
C HIS A 357 -5.13 -13.22 -10.19
N ALA A 358 -5.18 -13.29 -8.87
CA ALA A 358 -5.61 -12.18 -8.06
C ALA A 358 -4.52 -11.10 -7.94
N GLN A 359 -4.93 -9.84 -7.99
CA GLN A 359 -4.03 -8.70 -7.86
C GLN A 359 -4.68 -7.57 -7.05
N GLY A 360 -3.84 -6.81 -6.37
CA GLY A 360 -4.27 -5.65 -5.59
C GLY A 360 -4.87 -5.99 -4.22
N LEU A 361 -5.40 -5.00 -3.54
CA LEU A 361 -6.03 -5.12 -2.22
C LEU A 361 -5.14 -5.79 -1.16
N GLY A 362 -3.82 -5.56 -1.23
CA GLY A 362 -2.86 -6.17 -0.31
C GLY A 362 -2.43 -7.60 -0.70
N PHE A 363 -3.12 -8.27 -1.61
CA PHE A 363 -2.75 -9.63 -2.04
C PHE A 363 -1.43 -9.64 -2.81
N ARG A 364 -0.51 -10.52 -2.40
CA ARG A 364 0.84 -10.69 -2.99
C ARG A 364 1.09 -12.13 -3.46
N GLY A 365 0.03 -12.93 -3.56
CA GLY A 365 0.08 -14.25 -4.18
C GLY A 365 -0.16 -14.17 -5.69
N ASP A 366 -0.28 -15.34 -6.31
CA ASP A 366 -0.62 -15.46 -7.72
C ASP A 366 -2.08 -15.94 -7.88
N ILE A 367 -2.37 -17.13 -7.43
CA ILE A 367 -3.71 -17.75 -7.56
C ILE A 367 -4.55 -17.48 -6.32
N PHE A 368 -5.80 -17.04 -6.52
CA PHE A 368 -6.75 -16.80 -5.43
C PHE A 368 -7.08 -18.09 -4.65
N GLY A 369 -7.37 -19.18 -5.36
CA GLY A 369 -7.68 -20.49 -4.78
C GLY A 369 -9.11 -20.62 -4.24
N GLY A 370 -9.40 -21.77 -3.67
CA GLY A 370 -10.72 -22.09 -3.10
C GLY A 370 -10.96 -21.42 -1.75
N TYR A 371 -12.23 -21.20 -1.42
CA TYR A 371 -12.63 -20.68 -0.11
C TYR A 371 -12.57 -21.75 0.98
N ILE A 372 -12.18 -21.36 2.17
CA ILE A 372 -12.17 -22.17 3.39
C ILE A 372 -13.16 -21.54 4.37
N LEU A 373 -14.16 -22.32 4.77
CA LEU A 373 -15.15 -21.97 5.77
C LEU A 373 -14.74 -22.56 7.12
N TYR A 374 -14.80 -21.79 8.18
CA TYR A 374 -14.57 -22.26 9.55
C TYR A 374 -15.81 -21.97 10.40
N ASN A 375 -16.26 -22.99 11.13
CA ASN A 375 -17.48 -22.93 11.94
C ASN A 375 -18.76 -22.56 11.16
N LEU A 376 -18.73 -22.75 9.85
CA LEU A 376 -19.74 -22.36 8.87
C LEU A 376 -19.84 -23.43 7.81
N GLY A 377 -21.06 -23.78 7.37
CA GLY A 377 -21.24 -24.82 6.37
C GLY A 377 -22.61 -24.85 5.74
N PHE A 378 -22.80 -25.81 4.83
CA PHE A 378 -24.06 -26.03 4.11
C PHE A 378 -24.22 -27.49 3.74
N ILE A 379 -25.48 -27.91 3.59
CA ILE A 379 -25.88 -29.21 3.04
C ILE A 379 -26.72 -28.91 1.79
N GLU A 380 -26.12 -29.09 0.62
CA GLU A 380 -26.74 -28.72 -0.65
C GLU A 380 -28.06 -29.45 -0.90
N SER A 381 -28.10 -30.76 -0.63
CA SER A 381 -29.30 -31.60 -0.78
C SER A 381 -30.51 -31.15 0.04
N GLU A 382 -30.27 -30.42 1.12
CA GLU A 382 -31.30 -29.95 2.06
C GLU A 382 -31.51 -28.44 1.95
N ALA A 383 -30.73 -27.72 1.13
CA ALA A 383 -30.65 -26.28 1.08
C ALA A 383 -30.49 -25.66 2.49
N ARG A 384 -29.73 -26.35 3.34
CA ARG A 384 -29.54 -26.01 4.74
C ARG A 384 -28.18 -25.34 4.94
N TYR A 385 -28.18 -24.19 5.60
CA TYR A 385 -26.99 -23.43 5.95
C TYR A 385 -26.88 -23.36 7.48
N PHE A 386 -25.69 -23.62 8.01
CA PHE A 386 -25.51 -23.70 9.45
C PHE A 386 -24.22 -23.04 9.93
N ILE A 387 -24.26 -22.57 11.16
CA ILE A 387 -23.14 -22.02 11.93
C ILE A 387 -23.05 -22.79 13.25
N ASN A 388 -21.85 -23.28 13.59
CA ASN A 388 -21.62 -24.09 14.79
C ASN A 388 -22.62 -25.27 14.94
N GLY A 389 -23.03 -25.87 13.81
CA GLY A 389 -23.99 -26.98 13.79
C GLY A 389 -25.46 -26.58 13.92
N GLU A 390 -25.79 -25.32 14.14
CA GLU A 390 -27.15 -24.80 14.21
C GLU A 390 -27.54 -24.10 12.91
N ASP A 391 -28.84 -24.14 12.56
CA ASP A 391 -29.34 -23.47 11.36
C ASP A 391 -29.22 -21.94 11.48
N ILE A 392 -28.81 -21.29 10.38
CA ILE A 392 -28.69 -19.85 10.33
C ILE A 392 -30.11 -19.25 10.24
N ASP A 393 -30.43 -18.37 11.20
CA ASP A 393 -31.67 -17.55 11.19
C ASP A 393 -31.43 -16.28 10.34
N ASP A 394 -32.28 -16.05 9.36
CA ASP A 394 -32.16 -14.94 8.40
C ASP A 394 -32.13 -13.56 9.07
N GLU A 395 -32.87 -13.37 10.14
CA GLU A 395 -33.04 -12.09 10.82
C GLU A 395 -32.01 -11.87 11.95
N GLN A 396 -31.32 -12.91 12.37
CA GLN A 396 -30.32 -12.83 13.42
C GLN A 396 -29.04 -12.19 12.89
N TYR A 397 -28.36 -11.40 13.73
CA TYR A 397 -27.02 -10.90 13.45
C TYR A 397 -25.96 -11.87 13.92
N TYR A 398 -24.96 -12.02 13.08
CA TYR A 398 -23.76 -12.81 13.33
C TYR A 398 -22.51 -11.96 13.07
N THR A 399 -21.37 -12.43 13.56
CA THR A 399 -20.06 -11.84 13.25
C THR A 399 -19.24 -12.78 12.37
N LEU A 400 -18.69 -12.24 11.31
CA LEU A 400 -17.83 -12.95 10.35
C LEU A 400 -16.40 -12.44 10.47
N GLY A 401 -15.47 -13.33 10.86
CA GLY A 401 -14.03 -13.08 10.80
C GLY A 401 -13.49 -13.34 9.40
N THR A 402 -12.73 -12.40 8.86
CA THR A 402 -12.15 -12.55 7.52
C THR A 402 -11.01 -11.56 7.29
N VAL A 403 -10.52 -11.51 6.05
CA VAL A 403 -9.48 -10.58 5.61
C VAL A 403 -10.09 -9.27 5.06
N ASP A 404 -9.40 -8.17 5.28
CA ASP A 404 -9.87 -6.83 4.90
C ASP A 404 -10.19 -6.69 3.40
N MET A 405 -9.46 -7.38 2.53
CA MET A 405 -9.67 -7.36 1.08
C MET A 405 -11.10 -7.75 0.65
N TYR A 406 -11.85 -8.48 1.49
CA TYR A 406 -13.22 -8.86 1.17
C TYR A 406 -14.24 -7.75 1.40
N THR A 407 -13.90 -6.73 2.18
CA THR A 407 -14.78 -5.59 2.48
C THR A 407 -14.91 -4.59 1.33
N PHE A 408 -14.00 -4.65 0.34
CA PHE A 408 -14.03 -3.78 -0.84
C PHE A 408 -15.11 -4.17 -1.89
N GLY A 409 -15.73 -5.34 -1.72
CA GLY A 409 -16.86 -5.78 -2.53
C GLY A 409 -16.52 -6.50 -3.84
N ARG A 410 -15.24 -6.66 -4.18
CA ARG A 410 -14.83 -7.43 -5.39
C ARG A 410 -15.24 -8.89 -5.28
N TYR A 411 -14.88 -9.55 -4.19
CA TYR A 411 -15.13 -10.98 -3.97
C TYR A 411 -16.49 -11.23 -3.32
N PHE A 412 -16.89 -10.39 -2.40
CA PHE A 412 -18.14 -10.44 -1.67
C PHE A 412 -18.87 -9.09 -1.73
N PRO A 413 -19.64 -8.80 -2.80
CA PRO A 413 -20.37 -7.53 -2.92
C PRO A 413 -21.29 -7.23 -1.75
N MET A 414 -21.84 -8.27 -1.09
CA MET A 414 -22.73 -8.14 0.07
C MET A 414 -22.03 -7.66 1.33
N LEU A 415 -20.70 -7.75 1.42
CA LEU A 415 -19.95 -7.27 2.58
C LEU A 415 -19.59 -5.79 2.50
N LYS A 416 -19.67 -5.19 1.29
CA LYS A 416 -19.29 -3.79 1.09
C LYS A 416 -20.22 -2.86 1.86
N GLY A 417 -19.62 -2.01 2.71
CA GLY A 417 -20.34 -1.00 3.47
C GLY A 417 -21.06 -1.51 4.73
N LEU A 418 -20.93 -2.80 5.07
CA LEU A 418 -21.42 -3.34 6.33
C LEU A 418 -20.59 -2.83 7.52
N PRO A 419 -21.17 -2.81 8.73
CA PRO A 419 -20.43 -2.48 9.95
C PRO A 419 -19.24 -3.42 10.13
N THR A 420 -18.04 -2.86 10.06
CA THR A 420 -16.78 -3.61 10.06
C THR A 420 -15.82 -3.03 11.08
N GLU A 421 -15.25 -3.89 11.91
CA GLU A 421 -14.15 -3.57 12.81
C GLU A 421 -12.84 -4.04 12.17
N TYR A 422 -11.93 -3.11 11.93
CA TYR A 422 -10.59 -3.37 11.39
C TYR A 422 -9.65 -3.64 12.56
N LEU A 423 -9.05 -4.83 12.59
CA LEU A 423 -8.17 -5.30 13.66
C LEU A 423 -6.73 -5.10 13.22
N MET A 424 -6.17 -3.97 13.58
CA MET A 424 -4.87 -3.49 13.13
C MET A 424 -3.96 -3.17 14.34
N PRO A 425 -2.63 -3.18 14.17
CA PRO A 425 -1.86 -3.27 12.93
C PRO A 425 -1.53 -4.68 12.45
N GLU A 426 -1.86 -5.74 13.20
CA GLU A 426 -1.44 -7.11 12.93
C GLU A 426 -1.88 -7.57 11.54
N PHE A 427 -0.96 -8.22 10.81
CA PHE A 427 -1.25 -8.89 9.56
C PHE A 427 -1.62 -10.36 9.79
N LEU A 428 -2.18 -10.97 8.75
CA LEU A 428 -2.52 -12.39 8.75
C LEU A 428 -1.33 -13.27 9.17
N ARG A 429 -0.10 -12.94 8.75
CA ARG A 429 1.11 -13.68 9.14
C ARG A 429 1.44 -13.59 10.63
N ASP A 430 1.17 -12.47 11.27
CA ASP A 430 1.42 -12.28 12.70
C ASP A 430 0.52 -13.19 13.53
N ILE A 431 -0.76 -13.24 13.14
CA ILE A 431 -1.76 -14.10 13.79
C ILE A 431 -1.43 -15.59 13.58
N PHE A 432 -1.02 -15.96 12.37
CA PHE A 432 -0.64 -17.34 12.09
C PHE A 432 0.65 -17.75 12.82
N LYS A 433 1.61 -16.83 12.95
CA LYS A 433 2.81 -17.03 13.78
C LYS A 433 2.43 -17.38 15.23
N GLU A 434 1.55 -16.58 15.84
CA GLU A 434 1.07 -16.84 17.22
C GLU A 434 0.38 -18.20 17.33
N LYS A 435 -0.42 -18.59 16.34
CA LYS A 435 -1.05 -19.91 16.31
C LYS A 435 -0.02 -21.03 16.23
N LEU A 436 1.00 -20.88 15.41
CA LEU A 436 2.07 -21.88 15.23
C LEU A 436 2.96 -22.04 16.48
N LEU A 437 3.13 -21.00 17.30
CA LEU A 437 3.87 -21.08 18.57
C LEU A 437 3.21 -22.04 19.58
N ASN A 438 1.91 -22.27 19.44
CA ASN A 438 1.12 -23.15 20.31
C ASN A 438 0.76 -24.48 19.62
N TYR A 439 1.23 -24.72 18.41
CA TYR A 439 0.97 -25.92 17.61
C TYR A 439 2.02 -27.01 17.87
#